data_fcece06cb62f5d131215f29339063477
#
_entry.id   fcece06cb62f5d131215f29339063477
#
_cell.length_a   1.000
_cell.length_b   1.000
_cell.length_c   1.000
_cell.angle_alpha   90.00
_cell.angle_beta   90.00
_cell.angle_gamma   90.00
#
_symmetry.space_group_name_H-M   'P 1'
#
loop_
_entity.id
_entity.type
_entity.pdbx_description
1 polymer ?
#
loop_
_entity_poly.entity_id
_entity_poly.type
_entity_poly.pdbx_seq_one_letter_code
_entity_poly.pdbx_strand_id
1 'polypeptide(L)'
;MSEAYSILSDDKKRAEYDSYGRVFGGGAPGAGAGGFNTAGFDFSQFQDAFNQGGFDMGDIFSDFFAGGATRGKSRGRDISIDLEISFRDSVFGVKRTVLLAKTGLCDTCKGSGAAKGSELITCTHCNGQGKVHETTNSFFGAVTMVQPCRHCKGKGKIPKQKCSTCRGEGIYKKQEEIDINVPAGIDGGEMIRLTGMGEAVADGIAGDLYVKVHVQSDSRFKKDGPNLVTELSVKLSDALLGGSYKIETLDGTEMLDIPQGITHGETLQIKGKGVPMARGRRGDLYVRIKINLPSKLSRSAKALIEKLKEEGI
;
A
#
# COMPACT_ATOMS: atom_id res chain seq x y z
N MET A 1 -0.92 -11.42 -29.35
CA MET A 1 -1.10 -11.46 -30.83
C MET A 1 -1.35 -12.88 -31.36
N SER A 2 -0.72 -13.94 -30.84
CA SER A 2 -0.92 -15.32 -31.30
C SER A 2 -2.30 -15.93 -31.03
N GLU A 3 -2.94 -15.57 -29.93
CA GLU A 3 -4.26 -16.11 -29.51
C GLU A 3 -5.40 -15.57 -30.41
N ALA A 4 -5.39 -14.26 -30.68
CA ALA A 4 -6.35 -13.65 -31.60
C ALA A 4 -6.25 -14.23 -33.01
N TYR A 5 -5.04 -14.51 -33.49
CA TYR A 5 -4.82 -15.10 -34.80
C TYR A 5 -5.33 -16.54 -34.88
N SER A 6 -5.16 -17.35 -33.82
CA SER A 6 -5.63 -18.75 -33.77
C SER A 6 -7.17 -18.87 -33.76
N ILE A 7 -7.86 -17.82 -33.34
CA ILE A 7 -9.33 -17.75 -33.35
C ILE A 7 -9.85 -17.24 -34.71
N LEU A 8 -9.20 -16.20 -35.27
CA LEU A 8 -9.61 -15.58 -36.50
C LEU A 8 -9.26 -16.38 -37.78
N SER A 9 -8.27 -17.27 -37.69
CA SER A 9 -7.83 -18.11 -38.81
C SER A 9 -8.67 -19.38 -39.02
N ASP A 10 -9.60 -19.72 -38.11
CA ASP A 10 -10.46 -20.89 -38.20
C ASP A 10 -11.94 -20.46 -38.21
N ASP A 11 -12.63 -20.66 -39.33
CA ASP A 11 -14.00 -20.21 -39.53
C ASP A 11 -14.99 -20.80 -38.51
N LYS A 12 -14.72 -22.01 -37.97
CA LYS A 12 -15.58 -22.61 -36.94
C LYS A 12 -15.38 -21.95 -35.58
N LYS A 13 -14.13 -21.68 -35.20
CA LYS A 13 -13.80 -21.00 -33.94
C LYS A 13 -14.27 -19.54 -33.94
N ARG A 14 -14.24 -18.91 -35.14
CA ARG A 14 -14.75 -17.58 -35.32
C ARG A 14 -16.29 -17.54 -35.15
N ALA A 15 -17.02 -18.49 -35.72
CA ALA A 15 -18.47 -18.59 -35.58
C ALA A 15 -18.88 -18.90 -34.13
N GLU A 16 -18.12 -19.71 -33.41
CA GLU A 16 -18.33 -19.95 -31.99
C GLU A 16 -18.04 -18.71 -31.13
N TYR A 17 -16.98 -17.97 -31.45
CA TYR A 17 -16.65 -16.73 -30.75
C TYR A 17 -17.71 -15.65 -30.99
N ASP A 18 -18.20 -15.51 -32.21
CA ASP A 18 -19.25 -14.54 -32.56
C ASP A 18 -20.61 -14.88 -31.96
N SER A 19 -20.88 -16.18 -31.68
CA SER A 19 -22.15 -16.65 -31.09
C SER A 19 -22.14 -16.62 -29.55
N TYR A 20 -21.03 -16.93 -28.92
CA TYR A 20 -20.96 -17.16 -27.48
C TYR A 20 -19.91 -16.33 -26.73
N GLY A 21 -19.13 -15.50 -27.43
CA GLY A 21 -18.04 -14.69 -26.86
C GLY A 21 -16.88 -15.50 -26.27
N ARG A 22 -16.83 -16.82 -26.52
CA ARG A 22 -15.77 -17.74 -26.05
C ARG A 22 -15.58 -18.86 -27.07
N VAL A 23 -14.34 -19.31 -27.22
CA VAL A 23 -14.00 -20.52 -27.98
C VAL A 23 -13.87 -21.67 -26.99
N PHE A 24 -14.68 -22.70 -27.11
CA PHE A 24 -14.49 -23.97 -26.42
C PHE A 24 -13.33 -24.70 -27.10
N GLY A 25 -12.10 -24.41 -26.67
CA GLY A 25 -10.88 -24.98 -27.18
C GLY A 25 -10.81 -26.47 -26.88
N GLY A 26 -10.66 -27.27 -27.93
CA GLY A 26 -10.54 -28.70 -27.88
C GLY A 26 -9.47 -29.18 -26.94
N GLY A 27 -9.91 -29.88 -25.89
CA GLY A 27 -9.03 -30.63 -25.00
C GLY A 27 -8.52 -31.88 -25.69
N ALA A 28 -7.24 -32.16 -25.48
CA ALA A 28 -6.60 -33.43 -25.87
C ALA A 28 -7.30 -34.62 -25.20
N PRO A 29 -7.40 -35.78 -25.86
CA PRO A 29 -8.00 -36.99 -25.29
C PRO A 29 -7.00 -37.67 -24.37
N GLY A 30 -7.29 -37.76 -23.11
CA GLY A 30 -6.52 -38.61 -22.20
C GLY A 30 -6.60 -38.20 -20.74
N ALA A 31 -7.51 -38.77 -20.02
CA ALA A 31 -7.42 -39.41 -18.71
C ALA A 31 -8.70 -39.27 -17.85
N GLY A 32 -9.37 -40.41 -17.63
CA GLY A 32 -9.93 -40.78 -16.31
C GLY A 32 -11.30 -40.28 -15.98
N ALA A 33 -12.25 -41.07 -16.39
CA ALA A 33 -13.56 -41.35 -15.84
C ALA A 33 -13.76 -41.03 -14.34
N GLY A 34 -14.68 -40.14 -14.06
CA GLY A 34 -15.32 -39.95 -12.78
C GLY A 34 -16.70 -39.36 -13.07
N GLY A 35 -17.65 -40.24 -13.48
CA GLY A 35 -18.98 -39.85 -13.89
C GLY A 35 -19.77 -39.19 -12.75
N PHE A 36 -20.08 -37.94 -12.88
CA PHE A 36 -21.21 -37.33 -12.17
C PHE A 36 -22.45 -37.48 -13.03
N ASN A 37 -23.25 -38.49 -12.65
CA ASN A 37 -24.57 -38.73 -13.22
C ASN A 37 -25.53 -37.63 -12.69
N THR A 38 -25.70 -36.55 -13.42
CA THR A 38 -26.74 -35.55 -13.16
C THR A 38 -28.04 -35.93 -13.87
N ALA A 39 -28.54 -37.11 -13.58
CA ALA A 39 -29.92 -37.46 -13.93
C ALA A 39 -30.86 -36.69 -12.97
N GLY A 40 -31.40 -35.59 -13.41
CA GLY A 40 -32.54 -34.94 -12.76
C GLY A 40 -32.40 -33.45 -12.42
N PHE A 41 -31.37 -32.73 -12.83
CA PHE A 41 -31.34 -31.30 -12.60
C PHE A 41 -31.43 -30.55 -13.96
N ASP A 42 -32.62 -30.02 -14.22
CA ASP A 42 -32.87 -29.19 -15.40
C ASP A 42 -32.23 -27.81 -15.19
N PHE A 43 -31.05 -27.60 -15.77
CA PHE A 43 -30.26 -26.35 -15.68
C PHE A 43 -30.98 -25.18 -16.34
N SER A 44 -31.91 -25.42 -17.28
CA SER A 44 -32.63 -24.37 -17.99
C SER A 44 -33.62 -23.61 -17.08
N GLN A 45 -34.26 -24.32 -16.13
CA GLN A 45 -35.16 -23.68 -15.15
C GLN A 45 -34.45 -22.83 -14.12
N PHE A 46 -33.14 -23.12 -13.85
CA PHE A 46 -32.33 -22.35 -12.93
C PHE A 46 -31.81 -21.05 -13.55
N GLN A 47 -31.60 -21.03 -14.87
CA GLN A 47 -31.14 -19.88 -15.61
C GLN A 47 -32.21 -18.80 -15.72
N ASP A 48 -33.46 -19.15 -15.86
CA ASP A 48 -34.59 -18.19 -15.96
C ASP A 48 -34.95 -17.55 -14.61
N ALA A 49 -34.80 -18.26 -13.50
CA ALA A 49 -34.99 -17.71 -12.16
C ALA A 49 -33.87 -16.72 -11.76
N PHE A 50 -32.70 -16.81 -12.39
CA PHE A 50 -31.51 -16.03 -12.04
C PHE A 50 -31.34 -14.72 -12.82
N ASN A 51 -32.00 -14.60 -13.97
CA ASN A 51 -31.92 -13.39 -14.82
C ASN A 51 -32.67 -12.19 -14.23
N GLN A 52 -33.39 -12.38 -13.13
CA GLN A 52 -34.20 -11.35 -12.46
C GLN A 52 -33.65 -10.80 -11.15
N GLY A 53 -32.52 -11.33 -10.65
CA GLY A 53 -31.90 -10.81 -9.43
C GLY A 53 -30.38 -10.71 -9.56
N GLY A 54 -29.86 -9.51 -9.74
CA GLY A 54 -28.45 -9.17 -9.96
C GLY A 54 -27.53 -9.52 -8.80
N PHE A 55 -27.22 -10.81 -8.62
CA PHE A 55 -26.17 -11.29 -7.71
C PHE A 55 -24.96 -11.77 -8.51
N ASP A 56 -23.80 -11.27 -8.14
CA ASP A 56 -22.50 -11.62 -8.73
C ASP A 56 -22.16 -13.10 -8.41
N MET A 57 -22.30 -13.97 -9.41
CA MET A 57 -22.14 -15.43 -9.27
C MET A 57 -20.70 -15.94 -9.46
N GLY A 58 -19.74 -15.07 -9.74
CA GLY A 58 -18.35 -15.50 -9.97
C GLY A 58 -17.72 -16.15 -8.76
N ASP A 59 -17.94 -15.62 -7.58
CA ASP A 59 -17.30 -16.07 -6.35
C ASP A 59 -17.98 -17.33 -5.74
N ILE A 60 -19.31 -17.46 -5.87
CA ILE A 60 -20.03 -18.62 -5.31
C ILE A 60 -19.81 -19.88 -6.13
N PHE A 61 -19.66 -19.74 -7.46
CA PHE A 61 -19.45 -20.89 -8.35
C PHE A 61 -18.02 -21.42 -8.28
N SER A 62 -17.03 -20.54 -8.05
CA SER A 62 -15.64 -20.95 -7.88
C SER A 62 -15.42 -21.75 -6.59
N ASP A 63 -16.10 -21.41 -5.51
CA ASP A 63 -16.01 -22.14 -4.22
C ASP A 63 -16.74 -23.49 -4.25
N PHE A 64 -17.81 -23.62 -5.04
CA PHE A 64 -18.58 -24.86 -5.12
C PHE A 64 -17.97 -25.89 -6.08
N PHE A 65 -17.36 -25.43 -7.20
CA PHE A 65 -16.77 -26.34 -8.21
C PHE A 65 -15.29 -26.66 -7.96
N ALA A 66 -14.57 -25.83 -7.21
CA ALA A 66 -13.21 -26.12 -6.76
C ALA A 66 -13.19 -27.08 -5.55
N GLY A 67 -13.88 -28.19 -5.64
CA GLY A 67 -14.01 -29.25 -4.62
C GLY A 67 -12.72 -29.86 -4.09
N GLY A 68 -11.77 -29.00 -3.74
CA GLY A 68 -10.48 -29.31 -3.16
C GLY A 68 -9.86 -28.07 -2.56
N ALA A 69 -10.61 -27.30 -1.76
CA ALA A 69 -10.03 -26.20 -1.02
C ALA A 69 -8.90 -26.72 -0.11
N THR A 70 -7.68 -26.73 -0.64
CA THR A 70 -6.50 -26.66 0.18
C THR A 70 -6.76 -25.54 1.20
N ARG A 71 -6.84 -25.90 2.49
CA ARG A 71 -7.00 -24.93 3.58
C ARG A 71 -5.95 -23.85 3.44
N GLY A 72 -6.26 -22.78 2.74
CA GLY A 72 -5.47 -21.56 2.79
C GLY A 72 -5.40 -21.18 4.27
N LYS A 73 -4.19 -20.97 4.79
CA LYS A 73 -4.01 -20.47 6.15
C LYS A 73 -4.82 -19.19 6.27
N SER A 74 -5.69 -19.09 7.26
CA SER A 74 -6.46 -17.88 7.51
C SER A 74 -5.51 -16.70 7.65
N ARG A 75 -5.83 -15.58 7.00
CA ARG A 75 -5.03 -14.37 7.05
C ARG A 75 -5.67 -13.36 7.99
N GLY A 76 -4.84 -12.70 8.80
CA GLY A 76 -5.24 -11.59 9.64
C GLY A 76 -5.62 -10.35 8.80
N ARG A 77 -6.34 -9.42 9.41
CA ARG A 77 -6.73 -8.18 8.75
C ARG A 77 -5.52 -7.27 8.56
N ASP A 78 -5.51 -6.58 7.44
CA ASP A 78 -4.55 -5.52 7.21
C ASP A 78 -4.95 -4.28 8.03
N ILE A 79 -3.95 -3.49 8.42
CA ILE A 79 -4.13 -2.25 9.19
C ILE A 79 -3.60 -1.11 8.35
N SER A 80 -4.27 0.04 8.39
CA SER A 80 -3.78 1.28 7.79
C SER A 80 -3.62 2.33 8.87
N ILE A 81 -2.50 3.06 8.84
CA ILE A 81 -2.22 4.22 9.71
C ILE A 81 -1.69 5.38 8.89
N ASP A 82 -1.91 6.58 9.40
CA ASP A 82 -1.34 7.81 8.84
C ASP A 82 -0.10 8.20 9.66
N LEU A 83 0.97 8.54 8.96
CA LEU A 83 2.23 9.00 9.54
C LEU A 83 2.57 10.38 9.00
N GLU A 84 2.60 11.37 9.86
CA GLU A 84 3.02 12.72 9.51
C GLU A 84 4.52 12.90 9.75
N ILE A 85 5.22 13.43 8.74
CA ILE A 85 6.66 13.71 8.79
C ILE A 85 6.95 15.13 8.31
N SER A 86 8.07 15.69 8.77
CA SER A 86 8.53 16.99 8.29
C SER A 86 9.01 16.91 6.83
N PHE A 87 9.02 18.05 6.12
CA PHE A 87 9.60 18.15 4.78
C PHE A 87 11.05 17.66 4.76
N ARG A 88 11.85 18.06 5.76
CA ARG A 88 13.23 17.61 5.89
C ARG A 88 13.34 16.09 6.01
N ASP A 89 12.50 15.47 6.82
CA ASP A 89 12.48 14.02 6.99
C ASP A 89 12.07 13.30 5.69
N SER A 90 11.18 13.90 4.89
CA SER A 90 10.82 13.34 3.58
C SER A 90 11.98 13.39 2.58
N VAL A 91 12.83 14.40 2.66
CA VAL A 91 14.01 14.54 1.78
C VAL A 91 15.10 13.55 2.17
N PHE A 92 15.44 13.45 3.46
CA PHE A 92 16.60 12.67 3.92
C PHE A 92 16.24 11.23 4.33
N GLY A 93 14.96 10.96 4.51
CA GLY A 93 14.49 9.73 5.15
C GLY A 93 14.62 9.81 6.67
N VAL A 94 13.83 9.02 7.35
CA VAL A 94 13.82 8.98 8.81
C VAL A 94 13.34 7.62 9.31
N LYS A 95 13.86 7.19 10.45
CA LYS A 95 13.32 6.07 11.20
C LYS A 95 12.37 6.60 12.27
N ARG A 96 11.11 6.13 12.24
CA ARG A 96 10.08 6.50 13.22
C ARG A 96 9.56 5.25 13.91
N THR A 97 9.44 5.29 15.23
CA THR A 97 8.81 4.24 16.02
C THR A 97 7.41 4.68 16.37
N VAL A 98 6.42 3.85 16.05
CA VAL A 98 5.00 4.11 16.31
C VAL A 98 4.46 3.04 17.24
N LEU A 99 3.74 3.46 18.28
CA LEU A 99 3.04 2.55 19.18
C LEU A 99 1.65 2.25 18.63
N LEU A 100 1.44 1.00 18.22
CA LEU A 100 0.19 0.57 17.60
C LEU A 100 -0.56 -0.45 18.47
N ALA A 101 -1.82 -0.17 18.78
CA ALA A 101 -2.69 -1.12 19.44
C ALA A 101 -3.33 -2.05 18.41
N LYS A 102 -2.92 -3.32 18.39
CA LYS A 102 -3.42 -4.33 17.45
C LYS A 102 -3.59 -5.69 18.09
N THR A 103 -4.31 -6.58 17.42
CA THR A 103 -4.38 -7.99 17.80
C THR A 103 -3.06 -8.65 17.41
N GLY A 104 -2.30 -9.10 18.42
CA GLY A 104 -1.02 -9.79 18.24
C GLY A 104 -1.08 -11.24 18.72
N LEU A 105 -0.08 -12.04 18.34
CA LEU A 105 0.11 -13.37 18.92
C LEU A 105 0.39 -13.25 20.42
N CYS A 106 -0.16 -14.17 21.17
CA CYS A 106 0.07 -14.22 22.62
C CYS A 106 1.53 -14.57 22.91
N ASP A 107 2.21 -13.71 23.64
CA ASP A 107 3.64 -13.85 23.95
C ASP A 107 3.91 -15.08 24.84
N THR A 108 2.94 -15.45 25.69
CA THR A 108 3.04 -16.59 26.59
C THR A 108 2.93 -17.92 25.88
N CYS A 109 1.95 -18.08 24.96
CA CYS A 109 1.68 -19.35 24.29
C CYS A 109 2.04 -19.34 22.79
N LYS A 110 2.52 -18.22 22.24
CA LYS A 110 2.92 -18.06 20.84
C LYS A 110 1.89 -18.56 19.83
N GLY A 111 0.61 -18.31 20.11
CA GLY A 111 -0.50 -18.68 19.22
C GLY A 111 -1.18 -20.01 19.53
N SER A 112 -0.58 -20.90 20.32
CA SER A 112 -1.16 -22.23 20.60
C SER A 112 -2.43 -22.19 21.44
N GLY A 113 -2.62 -21.16 22.27
CA GLY A 113 -3.73 -21.07 23.22
C GLY A 113 -3.56 -21.97 24.47
N ALA A 114 -2.48 -22.77 24.53
CA ALA A 114 -2.19 -23.67 25.64
C ALA A 114 -1.38 -23.00 26.74
N ALA A 115 -1.57 -23.36 27.98
CA ALA A 115 -0.68 -22.99 29.08
C ALA A 115 0.72 -23.56 28.82
N LYS A 116 1.75 -22.87 29.32
CA LYS A 116 3.14 -23.31 29.13
C LYS A 116 3.32 -24.72 29.66
N GLY A 117 3.79 -25.65 28.82
CA GLY A 117 3.95 -27.07 29.16
C GLY A 117 2.66 -27.91 29.12
N SER A 118 1.53 -27.34 28.77
CA SER A 118 0.26 -28.10 28.60
C SER A 118 0.19 -28.81 27.26
N GLU A 119 -0.27 -30.06 27.27
CA GLU A 119 -0.50 -30.87 26.08
C GLU A 119 -1.75 -30.41 25.32
N LEU A 120 -1.71 -30.58 23.99
CA LEU A 120 -2.87 -30.43 23.13
C LEU A 120 -3.55 -31.82 23.00
N ILE A 121 -4.82 -31.90 23.41
CA ILE A 121 -5.62 -33.10 23.30
C ILE A 121 -6.54 -33.02 22.08
N THR A 122 -6.91 -34.18 21.54
CA THR A 122 -7.85 -34.25 20.42
C THR A 122 -9.21 -33.70 20.83
N CYS A 123 -9.80 -32.85 20.00
CA CYS A 123 -11.14 -32.31 20.27
C CYS A 123 -12.19 -33.43 20.19
N THR A 124 -12.86 -33.74 21.29
CA THR A 124 -13.89 -34.79 21.36
C THR A 124 -15.15 -34.47 20.57
N HIS A 125 -15.44 -33.17 20.35
CA HIS A 125 -16.64 -32.75 19.63
C HIS A 125 -16.57 -33.01 18.12
N CYS A 126 -15.39 -32.96 17.52
CA CYS A 126 -15.19 -33.25 16.11
C CYS A 126 -14.20 -34.40 15.86
N ASN A 127 -13.86 -35.15 16.88
CA ASN A 127 -12.91 -36.27 16.84
C ASN A 127 -11.60 -35.93 16.09
N GLY A 128 -11.11 -34.74 16.30
CA GLY A 128 -9.88 -34.24 15.67
C GLY A 128 -10.02 -33.69 14.25
N GLN A 129 -11.17 -33.83 13.62
CA GLN A 129 -11.37 -33.40 12.21
C GLN A 129 -11.40 -31.87 12.03
N GLY A 130 -11.68 -31.11 13.10
CA GLY A 130 -11.78 -29.64 13.06
C GLY A 130 -13.04 -29.14 12.38
N LYS A 131 -13.87 -30.03 11.83
CA LYS A 131 -15.12 -29.71 11.12
C LYS A 131 -16.25 -30.54 11.71
N VAL A 132 -17.47 -30.02 11.65
CA VAL A 132 -18.71 -30.73 11.99
C VAL A 132 -19.66 -30.63 10.81
N HIS A 133 -20.41 -31.71 10.58
CA HIS A 133 -21.46 -31.77 9.58
C HIS A 133 -22.76 -31.36 10.26
N GLU A 134 -23.34 -30.25 9.86
CA GLU A 134 -24.63 -29.77 10.37
C GLU A 134 -25.65 -29.92 9.24
N THR A 135 -26.66 -30.79 9.49
CA THR A 135 -27.73 -31.01 8.53
C THR A 135 -28.85 -30.04 8.86
N THR A 136 -29.15 -29.14 7.96
CA THR A 136 -30.24 -28.17 8.09
C THR A 136 -31.36 -28.60 7.14
N ASN A 137 -32.56 -28.81 7.65
CA ASN A 137 -33.74 -29.07 6.84
C ASN A 137 -34.19 -27.74 6.19
N SER A 138 -34.06 -27.67 4.88
CA SER A 138 -34.58 -26.58 4.07
C SER A 138 -35.86 -27.00 3.37
N PHE A 139 -36.65 -26.06 2.87
CA PHE A 139 -37.87 -26.32 2.08
C PHE A 139 -37.60 -27.21 0.85
N PHE A 140 -36.34 -27.25 0.37
CA PHE A 140 -35.89 -28.08 -0.76
C PHE A 140 -35.19 -29.40 -0.36
N GLY A 141 -35.30 -29.82 0.90
CA GLY A 141 -34.65 -31.02 1.41
C GLY A 141 -33.60 -30.80 2.48
N ALA A 142 -33.03 -31.89 2.98
CA ALA A 142 -31.92 -31.83 3.96
C ALA A 142 -30.59 -31.46 3.28
N VAL A 143 -30.05 -30.33 3.62
CA VAL A 143 -28.73 -29.87 3.14
C VAL A 143 -27.72 -30.04 4.26
N THR A 144 -26.69 -30.85 4.02
CA THR A 144 -25.56 -31.02 4.95
C THR A 144 -24.48 -30.02 4.66
N MET A 145 -24.27 -29.09 5.57
CA MET A 145 -23.20 -28.08 5.48
C MET A 145 -22.03 -28.47 6.39
N VAL A 146 -20.80 -28.31 5.87
CA VAL A 146 -19.60 -28.55 6.64
C VAL A 146 -19.17 -27.23 7.29
N GLN A 147 -19.23 -27.15 8.62
CA GLN A 147 -18.83 -25.97 9.37
C GLN A 147 -17.59 -26.24 10.23
N PRO A 148 -16.74 -25.23 10.46
CA PRO A 148 -15.65 -25.38 11.41
C PRO A 148 -16.19 -25.67 12.81
N CYS A 149 -15.61 -26.64 13.49
CA CYS A 149 -16.02 -27.01 14.84
C CYS A 149 -15.87 -25.83 15.79
N ARG A 150 -16.96 -25.38 16.39
CA ARG A 150 -16.98 -24.23 17.32
C ARG A 150 -16.14 -24.45 18.56
N HIS A 151 -15.98 -25.69 19.04
CA HIS A 151 -15.22 -26.04 20.25
C HIS A 151 -13.71 -25.86 20.07
N CYS A 152 -13.15 -26.34 18.97
CA CYS A 152 -11.73 -26.22 18.65
C CYS A 152 -11.45 -25.10 17.62
N LYS A 153 -12.46 -24.34 17.21
CA LYS A 153 -12.35 -23.26 16.19
C LYS A 153 -11.65 -23.74 14.90
N GLY A 154 -11.94 -24.96 14.48
CA GLY A 154 -11.36 -25.57 13.28
C GLY A 154 -10.01 -26.24 13.48
N LYS A 155 -9.38 -26.16 14.65
CA LYS A 155 -8.02 -26.70 14.92
C LYS A 155 -7.96 -28.23 15.05
N GLY A 156 -9.06 -28.88 15.38
CA GLY A 156 -9.10 -30.32 15.68
C GLY A 156 -8.52 -30.71 17.04
N LYS A 157 -7.77 -29.82 17.67
CA LYS A 157 -7.12 -30.00 18.97
C LYS A 157 -7.53 -28.88 19.94
N ILE A 158 -7.58 -29.19 21.23
CA ILE A 158 -7.88 -28.25 22.31
C ILE A 158 -6.79 -28.36 23.39
N PRO A 159 -6.41 -27.26 24.04
CA PRO A 159 -5.45 -27.33 25.13
C PRO A 159 -6.09 -27.97 26.37
N LYS A 160 -5.36 -28.88 27.04
CA LYS A 160 -5.77 -29.47 28.32
C LYS A 160 -5.91 -28.38 29.39
N GLN A 161 -5.00 -27.40 29.38
CA GLN A 161 -5.08 -26.18 30.18
C GLN A 161 -4.95 -24.97 29.29
N LYS A 162 -5.93 -24.06 29.38
CA LYS A 162 -5.94 -22.81 28.59
C LYS A 162 -4.87 -21.85 29.10
N CYS A 163 -4.23 -21.14 28.18
CA CYS A 163 -3.31 -20.05 28.51
C CYS A 163 -4.05 -18.97 29.31
N SER A 164 -3.51 -18.57 30.45
CA SER A 164 -4.12 -17.56 31.33
C SER A 164 -4.17 -16.17 30.67
N THR A 165 -3.17 -15.84 29.85
CA THR A 165 -3.05 -14.52 29.21
C THR A 165 -4.09 -14.32 28.10
N CYS A 166 -4.23 -15.27 27.19
CA CYS A 166 -5.16 -15.16 26.05
C CYS A 166 -6.45 -16.02 26.23
N ARG A 167 -6.63 -16.69 27.37
CA ARG A 167 -7.79 -17.53 27.71
C ARG A 167 -8.07 -18.62 26.67
N GLY A 168 -7.02 -19.12 26.02
CA GLY A 168 -7.09 -20.17 25.01
C GLY A 168 -7.25 -19.69 23.58
N GLU A 169 -7.30 -18.39 23.32
CA GLU A 169 -7.49 -17.83 21.97
C GLU A 169 -6.21 -17.85 21.12
N GLY A 170 -5.04 -17.77 21.75
CA GLY A 170 -3.75 -17.68 21.05
C GLY A 170 -3.38 -16.28 20.63
N ILE A 171 -4.34 -15.36 20.60
CA ILE A 171 -4.17 -13.95 20.23
C ILE A 171 -4.83 -13.05 21.28
N TYR A 172 -4.36 -11.81 21.40
CA TYR A 172 -4.99 -10.79 22.24
C TYR A 172 -4.59 -9.39 21.76
N LYS A 173 -5.37 -8.38 22.15
CA LYS A 173 -5.05 -6.98 21.87
C LYS A 173 -3.87 -6.55 22.70
N LYS A 174 -2.81 -6.07 22.07
CA LYS A 174 -1.60 -5.52 22.70
C LYS A 174 -1.13 -4.25 22.01
N GLN A 175 -0.39 -3.45 22.72
CA GLN A 175 0.35 -2.35 22.14
C GLN A 175 1.72 -2.89 21.72
N GLU A 176 2.12 -2.57 20.51
CA GLU A 176 3.38 -3.00 19.93
C GLU A 176 4.08 -1.81 19.30
N GLU A 177 5.36 -1.64 19.61
CA GLU A 177 6.22 -0.66 18.99
C GLU A 177 6.68 -1.19 17.64
N ILE A 178 6.41 -0.41 16.59
CA ILE A 178 6.76 -0.77 15.22
C ILE A 178 7.70 0.30 14.67
N ASP A 179 8.86 -0.14 14.24
CA ASP A 179 9.84 0.71 13.57
C ASP A 179 9.49 0.84 12.11
N ILE A 180 9.22 2.06 11.68
CA ILE A 180 8.92 2.42 10.30
C ILE A 180 10.14 3.12 9.72
N ASN A 181 10.73 2.54 8.70
CA ASN A 181 11.84 3.15 7.98
C ASN A 181 11.29 3.88 6.76
N VAL A 182 11.26 5.21 6.85
CA VAL A 182 10.80 6.08 5.76
C VAL A 182 11.98 6.35 4.82
N PRO A 183 11.90 5.96 3.54
CA PRO A 183 12.99 6.18 2.59
C PRO A 183 13.17 7.67 2.26
N ALA A 184 14.39 8.04 1.88
CA ALA A 184 14.67 9.38 1.39
C ALA A 184 13.94 9.66 0.08
N GLY A 185 13.43 10.88 -0.07
CA GLY A 185 12.73 11.32 -1.26
C GLY A 185 11.26 10.92 -1.35
N ILE A 186 10.66 10.36 -0.30
CA ILE A 186 9.25 9.99 -0.28
C ILE A 186 8.33 11.19 -0.52
N ASP A 187 7.26 10.98 -1.27
CA ASP A 187 6.23 11.99 -1.54
C ASP A 187 5.04 11.89 -0.59
N GLY A 188 4.37 13.01 -0.38
CA GLY A 188 3.11 13.03 0.38
C GLY A 188 2.03 12.20 -0.32
N GLY A 189 1.37 11.31 0.45
CA GLY A 189 0.36 10.38 -0.04
C GLY A 189 0.92 9.01 -0.44
N GLU A 190 2.22 8.81 -0.48
CA GLU A 190 2.82 7.50 -0.70
C GLU A 190 2.55 6.55 0.47
N MET A 191 2.55 5.27 0.17
CA MET A 191 2.20 4.21 1.10
C MET A 191 3.35 3.23 1.29
N ILE A 192 3.77 3.05 2.53
CA ILE A 192 4.79 2.07 2.92
C ILE A 192 4.08 0.82 3.42
N ARG A 193 4.34 -0.34 2.81
CA ARG A 193 3.81 -1.63 3.24
C ARG A 193 4.84 -2.36 4.11
N LEU A 194 4.42 -2.72 5.32
CA LEU A 194 5.17 -3.55 6.25
C LEU A 194 4.50 -4.92 6.33
N THR A 195 5.08 -5.91 5.64
CA THR A 195 4.51 -7.25 5.51
C THR A 195 4.47 -7.97 6.85
N GLY A 196 3.31 -8.56 7.18
CA GLY A 196 3.11 -9.33 8.41
C GLY A 196 2.98 -8.50 9.68
N MET A 197 2.93 -7.16 9.58
CA MET A 197 2.81 -6.26 10.73
C MET A 197 1.36 -5.83 11.03
N GLY A 198 0.38 -6.39 10.32
CA GLY A 198 -1.04 -6.20 10.58
C GLY A 198 -1.56 -6.98 11.78
N GLU A 199 -2.88 -7.25 11.82
CA GLU A 199 -3.47 -8.07 12.88
C GLU A 199 -3.06 -9.53 12.73
N ALA A 200 -2.74 -10.15 13.85
CA ALA A 200 -2.48 -11.58 13.89
C ALA A 200 -3.80 -12.39 13.94
N VAL A 201 -3.73 -13.58 13.41
CA VAL A 201 -4.78 -14.59 13.55
C VAL A 201 -4.14 -15.87 14.12
N ALA A 202 -4.87 -16.57 14.97
CA ALA A 202 -4.37 -17.82 15.54
C ALA A 202 -4.21 -18.87 14.43
N ASP A 203 -3.04 -19.52 14.35
CA ASP A 203 -2.68 -20.55 13.37
C ASP A 203 -2.74 -20.11 11.90
N GLY A 204 -2.62 -18.82 11.66
CA GLY A 204 -2.65 -18.23 10.32
C GLY A 204 -1.47 -17.31 10.02
N ILE A 205 -1.60 -16.53 8.98
CA ILE A 205 -0.64 -15.52 8.56
C ILE A 205 -1.15 -14.16 9.03
N ALA A 206 -0.31 -13.35 9.67
CA ALA A 206 -0.69 -11.99 10.02
C ALA A 206 -0.98 -11.16 8.75
N GLY A 207 -1.86 -10.18 8.88
CA GLY A 207 -2.07 -9.17 7.84
C GLY A 207 -0.86 -8.26 7.67
N ASP A 208 -0.97 -7.27 6.82
CA ASP A 208 0.07 -6.27 6.57
C ASP A 208 -0.30 -4.93 7.22
N LEU A 209 0.71 -4.12 7.49
CA LEU A 209 0.52 -2.74 7.93
C LEU A 209 0.85 -1.81 6.77
N TYR A 210 -0.12 -0.97 6.42
CA TYR A 210 0.01 0.09 5.43
C TYR A 210 0.17 1.43 6.15
N VAL A 211 1.27 2.09 5.90
CA VAL A 211 1.58 3.41 6.47
C VAL A 211 1.46 4.45 5.37
N LYS A 212 0.42 5.27 5.43
CA LYS A 212 0.24 6.40 4.52
C LYS A 212 1.03 7.59 5.05
N VAL A 213 1.96 8.08 4.25
CA VAL A 213 2.85 9.17 4.64
C VAL A 213 2.24 10.51 4.27
N HIS A 214 2.18 11.43 5.23
CA HIS A 214 1.78 12.82 5.05
C HIS A 214 2.99 13.72 5.29
N VAL A 215 3.41 14.42 4.26
CA VAL A 215 4.57 15.33 4.34
C VAL A 215 4.06 16.75 4.65
N GLN A 216 4.55 17.32 5.74
CA GLN A 216 4.31 18.73 6.05
C GLN A 216 4.97 19.63 5.00
N SER A 217 4.23 20.62 4.48
CA SER A 217 4.79 21.59 3.54
C SER A 217 5.82 22.49 4.21
N ASP A 218 6.94 22.75 3.54
CA ASP A 218 7.88 23.79 3.94
C ASP A 218 7.61 25.07 3.11
N SER A 219 7.60 26.22 3.74
CA SER A 219 7.34 27.50 3.05
C SER A 219 8.50 27.95 2.16
N ARG A 220 9.71 27.48 2.42
CA ARG A 220 10.94 27.88 1.74
C ARG A 220 11.32 26.95 0.61
N PHE A 221 11.00 25.65 0.74
CA PHE A 221 11.47 24.61 -0.17
C PHE A 221 10.29 23.89 -0.82
N LYS A 222 10.47 23.57 -2.10
CA LYS A 222 9.60 22.67 -2.85
C LYS A 222 10.43 21.55 -3.44
N LYS A 223 9.89 20.34 -3.47
CA LYS A 223 10.53 19.20 -4.13
C LYS A 223 10.10 19.16 -5.60
N ASP A 224 11.05 18.97 -6.49
CA ASP A 224 10.86 18.76 -7.92
C ASP A 224 11.70 17.55 -8.36
N GLY A 225 11.07 16.39 -8.28
CA GLY A 225 11.74 15.11 -8.46
C GLY A 225 12.92 14.94 -7.48
N PRO A 226 14.15 14.70 -7.97
CA PRO A 226 15.33 14.58 -7.13
C PRO A 226 15.87 15.92 -6.65
N ASN A 227 15.37 17.03 -7.17
CA ASN A 227 15.88 18.36 -6.88
C ASN A 227 15.00 19.10 -5.90
N LEU A 228 15.57 20.14 -5.31
CA LEU A 228 14.84 21.07 -4.46
C LEU A 228 14.80 22.43 -5.14
N VAL A 229 13.73 23.17 -4.93
CA VAL A 229 13.56 24.53 -5.45
C VAL A 229 13.29 25.46 -4.27
N THR A 230 13.99 26.58 -4.25
CA THR A 230 13.79 27.66 -3.28
C THR A 230 13.82 29.01 -3.98
N GLU A 231 13.35 30.06 -3.31
CA GLU A 231 13.41 31.46 -3.80
C GLU A 231 14.37 32.28 -2.96
N LEU A 232 15.17 33.08 -3.62
CA LEU A 232 16.07 34.03 -2.97
C LEU A 232 15.73 35.46 -3.43
N SER A 233 15.42 36.32 -2.46
CA SER A 233 15.22 37.75 -2.74
C SER A 233 16.54 38.49 -2.75
N VAL A 234 16.90 39.05 -3.90
CA VAL A 234 18.13 39.77 -4.15
C VAL A 234 17.80 41.26 -4.33
N LYS A 235 18.67 42.15 -3.83
CA LYS A 235 18.52 43.58 -4.06
C LYS A 235 18.81 43.93 -5.52
N LEU A 236 18.13 44.97 -6.02
CA LEU A 236 18.36 45.43 -7.41
C LEU A 236 19.83 45.79 -7.68
N SER A 237 20.50 46.44 -6.71
CA SER A 237 21.93 46.78 -6.83
C SER A 237 22.82 45.55 -7.06
N ASP A 238 22.52 44.49 -6.31
CA ASP A 238 23.32 43.26 -6.33
C ASP A 238 22.97 42.40 -7.55
N ALA A 239 21.76 42.56 -8.09
CA ALA A 239 21.41 41.97 -9.37
C ALA A 239 22.13 42.59 -10.55
N LEU A 240 22.38 43.92 -10.49
CA LEU A 240 23.11 44.66 -11.53
C LEU A 240 24.62 44.48 -11.42
N LEU A 241 25.19 44.53 -10.21
CA LEU A 241 26.62 44.55 -9.97
C LEU A 241 27.22 43.20 -9.60
N GLY A 242 26.37 42.23 -9.29
CA GLY A 242 26.78 40.99 -8.67
C GLY A 242 26.90 41.10 -7.15
N GLY A 243 26.98 39.97 -6.47
CA GLY A 243 27.12 39.91 -5.02
C GLY A 243 27.12 38.52 -4.47
N SER A 244 27.40 38.35 -3.20
CA SER A 244 27.36 37.06 -2.52
C SER A 244 26.27 37.03 -1.45
N TYR A 245 25.44 36.03 -1.47
CA TYR A 245 24.32 35.85 -0.54
C TYR A 245 24.47 34.55 0.26
N LYS A 246 24.19 34.66 1.56
CA LYS A 246 24.10 33.52 2.43
C LYS A 246 22.72 32.89 2.28
N ILE A 247 22.67 31.65 1.83
CA ILE A 247 21.42 30.89 1.67
C ILE A 247 21.35 29.74 2.68
N GLU A 248 20.19 29.56 3.32
CA GLU A 248 19.93 28.39 4.14
C GLU A 248 19.48 27.23 3.25
N THR A 249 20.13 26.10 3.43
CA THR A 249 19.75 24.83 2.79
C THR A 249 19.22 23.86 3.86
N LEU A 250 18.68 22.72 3.48
CA LEU A 250 18.18 21.73 4.45
C LEU A 250 19.29 21.11 5.32
N ASP A 251 20.54 21.15 4.87
CA ASP A 251 21.72 20.59 5.57
C ASP A 251 22.69 21.62 6.10
N GLY A 252 22.37 22.89 6.03
CA GLY A 252 23.21 23.95 6.56
C GLY A 252 23.14 25.22 5.74
N THR A 253 24.14 26.00 5.78
CA THR A 253 24.22 27.30 5.11
C THR A 253 25.30 27.29 4.05
N GLU A 254 25.00 27.83 2.88
CA GLU A 254 25.92 27.96 1.75
C GLU A 254 26.04 29.45 1.32
N MET A 255 27.16 29.76 0.71
CA MET A 255 27.33 31.06 0.04
C MET A 255 27.00 30.88 -1.44
N LEU A 256 26.13 31.74 -1.95
CA LEU A 256 25.72 31.74 -3.34
C LEU A 256 26.16 33.05 -3.98
N ASP A 257 27.00 32.94 -4.97
CA ASP A 257 27.45 34.11 -5.75
C ASP A 257 26.42 34.41 -6.84
N ILE A 258 25.97 35.64 -6.84
CA ILE A 258 25.03 36.19 -7.83
C ILE A 258 25.84 36.83 -8.93
N PRO A 259 25.75 36.36 -10.17
CA PRO A 259 26.45 36.98 -11.29
C PRO A 259 25.88 38.36 -11.61
N GLN A 260 26.73 39.24 -12.14
CA GLN A 260 26.33 40.55 -12.60
C GLN A 260 25.31 40.43 -13.75
N GLY A 261 24.28 41.29 -13.69
CA GLY A 261 23.24 41.32 -14.73
C GLY A 261 22.23 40.16 -14.67
N ILE A 262 22.07 39.49 -13.52
CA ILE A 262 21.09 38.41 -13.35
C ILE A 262 19.67 38.94 -13.52
N THR A 263 18.81 38.13 -14.18
CA THR A 263 17.45 38.53 -14.47
C THR A 263 16.47 37.98 -13.41
N HIS A 264 15.30 38.64 -13.29
CA HIS A 264 14.24 38.18 -12.40
C HIS A 264 13.69 36.84 -12.90
N GLY A 265 13.59 35.85 -12.00
CA GLY A 265 13.12 34.51 -12.32
C GLY A 265 14.20 33.56 -12.81
N GLU A 266 15.41 34.05 -13.03
CA GLU A 266 16.55 33.21 -13.38
C GLU A 266 16.88 32.25 -12.24
N THR A 267 17.40 31.08 -12.59
CA THR A 267 17.62 30.00 -11.63
C THR A 267 19.10 29.66 -11.54
N LEU A 268 19.66 29.76 -10.34
CA LEU A 268 21.02 29.33 -10.03
C LEU A 268 21.00 27.93 -9.42
N GLN A 269 22.01 27.13 -9.72
CA GLN A 269 22.12 25.74 -9.29
C GLN A 269 23.19 25.57 -8.22
N ILE A 270 22.83 24.98 -7.08
CA ILE A 270 23.78 24.52 -6.06
C ILE A 270 23.82 23.00 -6.12
N LYS A 271 24.91 22.45 -6.60
CA LYS A 271 25.09 21.03 -6.83
C LYS A 271 25.07 20.22 -5.53
N GLY A 272 24.43 19.06 -5.55
CA GLY A 272 24.43 18.09 -4.46
C GLY A 272 23.66 18.52 -3.21
N LYS A 273 22.75 19.49 -3.29
CA LYS A 273 21.93 19.98 -2.17
C LYS A 273 20.45 19.60 -2.30
N GLY A 274 20.13 18.69 -3.22
CA GLY A 274 18.80 18.12 -3.40
C GLY A 274 18.56 16.85 -2.58
N VAL A 275 17.69 15.99 -3.06
CA VAL A 275 17.30 14.73 -2.44
C VAL A 275 18.40 13.67 -2.59
N PRO A 276 18.78 12.95 -1.52
CA PRO A 276 19.67 11.80 -1.63
C PRO A 276 19.07 10.69 -2.51
N MET A 277 19.86 10.19 -3.43
CA MET A 277 19.48 9.10 -4.34
C MET A 277 20.35 7.86 -4.10
N ALA A 278 19.95 6.75 -4.71
CA ALA A 278 20.73 5.52 -4.68
C ALA A 278 22.17 5.74 -5.17
N ARG A 279 23.10 4.92 -4.66
CA ARG A 279 24.54 4.95 -5.00
C ARG A 279 25.28 6.24 -4.59
N GLY A 280 24.84 6.91 -3.52
CA GLY A 280 25.53 8.09 -2.98
C GLY A 280 25.42 9.35 -3.84
N ARG A 281 24.63 9.32 -4.90
CA ARG A 281 24.31 10.54 -5.68
C ARG A 281 23.26 11.36 -4.96
N ARG A 282 23.20 12.63 -5.28
CA ARG A 282 22.26 13.56 -4.71
C ARG A 282 21.77 14.52 -5.80
N GLY A 283 20.52 14.91 -5.75
CA GLY A 283 19.99 15.97 -6.59
C GLY A 283 20.56 17.35 -6.23
N ASP A 284 20.10 18.36 -6.89
CA ASP A 284 20.60 19.73 -6.76
C ASP A 284 19.55 20.65 -6.14
N LEU A 285 19.99 21.79 -5.62
CA LEU A 285 19.12 22.85 -5.18
C LEU A 285 19.08 23.95 -6.24
N TYR A 286 17.91 24.21 -6.78
CA TYR A 286 17.64 25.30 -7.69
C TYR A 286 17.13 26.51 -6.91
N VAL A 287 17.85 27.63 -7.05
CA VAL A 287 17.54 28.89 -6.38
C VAL A 287 16.97 29.85 -7.40
N ARG A 288 15.68 30.10 -7.36
CA ARG A 288 15.02 31.07 -8.23
C ARG A 288 15.23 32.48 -7.69
N ILE A 289 15.81 33.33 -8.47
CA ILE A 289 16.12 34.71 -8.10
C ILE A 289 14.89 35.59 -8.22
N LYS A 290 14.59 36.30 -7.14
CA LYS A 290 13.50 37.28 -7.08
C LYS A 290 14.10 38.64 -6.77
N ILE A 291 14.08 39.55 -7.73
CA ILE A 291 14.62 40.88 -7.53
C ILE A 291 13.62 41.69 -6.69
N ASN A 292 14.12 42.20 -5.56
CA ASN A 292 13.30 43.01 -4.66
C ASN A 292 13.43 44.49 -5.03
N LEU A 293 12.33 45.08 -5.48
CA LEU A 293 12.23 46.49 -5.79
C LEU A 293 11.70 47.24 -4.56
N PRO A 294 12.41 48.23 -4.04
CA PRO A 294 11.96 49.02 -2.90
C PRO A 294 10.72 49.86 -3.25
N SER A 295 9.68 49.80 -2.43
CA SER A 295 8.46 50.57 -2.63
C SER A 295 8.63 52.07 -2.35
N LYS A 296 9.64 52.43 -1.58
CA LYS A 296 9.97 53.82 -1.24
C LYS A 296 11.45 54.09 -1.46
N LEU A 297 11.77 55.18 -2.13
CA LEU A 297 13.13 55.64 -2.38
C LEU A 297 13.42 56.91 -1.57
N SER A 298 14.65 57.02 -1.04
CA SER A 298 15.13 58.25 -0.48
C SER A 298 15.36 59.30 -1.59
N ARG A 299 15.39 60.59 -1.25
CA ARG A 299 15.67 61.66 -2.23
C ARG A 299 16.99 61.44 -2.98
N SER A 300 18.02 61.02 -2.27
CA SER A 300 19.34 60.70 -2.85
C SER A 300 19.28 59.50 -3.79
N ALA A 301 18.61 58.43 -3.40
CA ALA A 301 18.42 57.22 -4.25
C ALA A 301 17.64 57.55 -5.52
N LYS A 302 16.58 58.39 -5.41
CA LYS A 302 15.84 58.83 -6.58
C LYS A 302 16.69 59.60 -7.58
N ALA A 303 17.49 60.56 -7.10
CA ALA A 303 18.40 61.34 -7.96
C ALA A 303 19.46 60.46 -8.66
N LEU A 304 19.96 59.40 -7.99
CA LEU A 304 20.89 58.44 -8.60
C LEU A 304 20.22 57.59 -9.68
N ILE A 305 18.97 57.14 -9.43
CA ILE A 305 18.20 56.36 -10.40
C ILE A 305 17.81 57.25 -11.62
N GLU A 306 17.52 58.51 -11.42
CA GLU A 306 17.29 59.48 -12.52
C GLU A 306 18.50 59.60 -13.42
N LYS A 307 19.72 59.67 -12.85
CA LYS A 307 20.98 59.64 -13.63
C LYS A 307 21.17 58.31 -14.38
N LEU A 308 20.90 57.17 -13.74
CA LEU A 308 20.96 55.85 -14.43
C LEU A 308 20.01 55.78 -15.62
N LYS A 309 18.83 56.40 -15.50
CA LYS A 309 17.86 56.49 -16.60
C LYS A 309 18.41 57.35 -17.76
N GLU A 310 19.19 58.37 -17.49
CA GLU A 310 19.87 59.21 -18.53
C GLU A 310 20.94 58.40 -19.26
N GLU A 311 21.60 57.44 -18.60
CA GLU A 311 22.56 56.51 -19.20
C GLU A 311 21.90 55.34 -19.96
N GLY A 312 20.55 55.25 -19.97
CA GLY A 312 19.82 54.23 -20.71
C GLY A 312 19.61 52.90 -19.95
N ILE A 313 19.79 52.92 -18.63
CA ILE A 313 19.58 51.75 -17.74
C ILE A 313 18.22 51.82 -17.04
#